data_ddab3436a8bc99d82c526bf7708f1dc8
#
_entry.id   ddab3436a8bc99d82c526bf7708f1dc8
#
_cell.length_a   1.000
_cell.length_b   1.000
_cell.length_c   1.000
_cell.angle_alpha   90.00
_cell.angle_beta   90.00
_cell.angle_gamma   90.00
#
_symmetry.space_group_name_H-M   'P 1'
#
loop_
_entity.id
_entity.type
_entity.pdbx_description
1 polymer ?
#
loop_
_entity_poly.entity_id
_entity_poly.type
_entity_poly.pdbx_seq_one_letter_code
_entity_poly.pdbx_strand_id
1 'polypeptide(L)'
;MKPLTPSTSLLLASLTLTAPTASIAGDYGLNSPVRPSPGYINDRLRANNPYAAQWNVGVNYRVRYEVHENGNLPPLSARDFSDAPGIDNDNSYLLQKVRARVGYTAEWFEVFGEARSSSSTGDDRNPNPESDGPVDLHQAYVFLGNHKEFPFSLKIGRQELSYGDERLIGAFAWNNIGRVFDAAKLRWQNAWFAADFFTSRLVLPDDNQFNVSNDYDFFSGVYATTKKVPKITLDAYFLARNANARAATSQPTSLFPMPSSRDIYSVGTRLKSNPEDWGNWDFTGEYVAQFGHYNDPRLAAATLPTSLEHQAFAAYTGFGYTWKDSALTPRVGLEYNFASGDSDARDGDHGTFENLFPTNHKFYGFMDFFSLQNIHNLRLQSSIKPLARISLAAEGHLFWLADTADNFYNVGGAPRGGIATTPGNGYGINPGHSSFAGSEIDLVATYTVNSYVQIEAMYGHYFRGSYIKDSFQAVGSQDADFVYLQAVFNF
;
A
#
# COMPACT_ATOMS: atom_id res chain seq x y z
N MET A 1 -60.41 23.05 -10.36
CA MET A 1 -59.05 23.26 -10.89
C MET A 1 -58.14 23.51 -9.71
N LYS A 2 -57.33 22.53 -9.29
CA LYS A 2 -56.27 22.67 -8.29
C LYS A 2 -54.94 22.60 -9.04
N PRO A 3 -53.94 23.43 -8.78
CA PRO A 3 -52.62 23.31 -9.40
C PRO A 3 -51.79 22.23 -8.67
N LEU A 4 -51.16 21.37 -9.45
CA LEU A 4 -50.16 20.41 -9.04
C LEU A 4 -48.82 21.13 -8.83
N THR A 5 -48.23 21.04 -7.65
CA THR A 5 -46.86 21.42 -7.38
C THR A 5 -45.93 20.20 -7.62
N PRO A 6 -44.83 20.33 -8.34
CA PRO A 6 -43.85 19.26 -8.44
C PRO A 6 -42.90 19.30 -7.22
N SER A 7 -42.95 18.25 -6.41
CA SER A 7 -41.94 18.01 -5.38
C SER A 7 -40.67 17.44 -6.00
N THR A 8 -39.66 18.29 -6.10
CA THR A 8 -38.32 17.87 -6.48
C THR A 8 -37.61 17.32 -5.24
N SER A 9 -37.64 16.02 -5.10
CA SER A 9 -36.81 15.32 -4.10
C SER A 9 -35.38 15.30 -4.61
N LEU A 10 -34.52 16.20 -4.11
CA LEU A 10 -33.09 16.06 -4.23
C LEU A 10 -32.62 14.88 -3.37
N LEU A 11 -32.33 13.76 -3.99
CA LEU A 11 -31.50 12.71 -3.39
C LEU A 11 -30.08 13.24 -3.28
N LEU A 12 -29.69 13.73 -2.08
CA LEU A 12 -28.31 13.90 -1.70
C LEU A 12 -27.71 12.50 -1.53
N ALA A 13 -27.04 12.00 -2.57
CA ALA A 13 -26.12 10.91 -2.43
C ALA A 13 -24.90 11.44 -1.66
N SER A 14 -24.74 11.02 -0.40
CA SER A 14 -23.55 11.26 0.38
C SER A 14 -22.38 10.49 -0.24
N LEU A 15 -21.59 11.17 -1.09
CA LEU A 15 -20.29 10.67 -1.52
C LEU A 15 -19.32 10.75 -0.34
N THR A 16 -19.07 9.63 0.31
CA THR A 16 -17.87 9.46 1.14
C THR A 16 -16.67 9.50 0.22
N LEU A 17 -15.98 10.65 0.17
CA LEU A 17 -14.68 10.77 -0.46
C LEU A 17 -13.65 10.05 0.41
N THR A 18 -13.41 8.80 0.13
CA THR A 18 -12.09 8.20 0.31
C THR A 18 -11.20 8.79 -0.77
N ALA A 19 -9.97 9.19 -0.44
CA ALA A 19 -8.98 9.56 -1.45
C ALA A 19 -8.99 8.50 -2.55
N PRO A 20 -8.92 8.85 -3.83
CA PRO A 20 -9.05 7.90 -4.91
C PRO A 20 -7.74 7.17 -5.17
N THR A 21 -7.22 6.53 -4.17
CA THR A 21 -6.57 5.26 -4.38
C THR A 21 -7.70 4.24 -4.39
N ALA A 22 -8.66 4.42 -5.28
CA ALA A 22 -9.53 3.34 -5.62
C ALA A 22 -8.70 2.31 -6.37
N SER A 23 -7.89 1.54 -5.64
CA SER A 23 -7.79 0.16 -6.02
C SER A 23 -9.23 -0.31 -6.00
N ILE A 24 -9.75 -0.70 -7.13
CA ILE A 24 -10.99 -1.44 -7.23
C ILE A 24 -10.70 -2.88 -6.78
N ALA A 25 -10.01 -3.02 -5.69
CA ALA A 25 -10.16 -4.14 -4.82
C ALA A 25 -11.48 -3.85 -4.13
N GLY A 26 -12.55 -4.34 -4.69
CA GLY A 26 -13.86 -4.12 -4.18
C GLY A 26 -13.84 -4.46 -2.71
N ASP A 27 -14.21 -3.49 -1.88
CA ASP A 27 -14.89 -3.82 -0.66
C ASP A 27 -16.09 -4.67 -1.11
N TYR A 28 -15.86 -5.98 -1.21
CA TYR A 28 -16.92 -6.95 -1.41
C TYR A 28 -17.72 -6.96 -0.11
N GLY A 29 -18.46 -5.85 0.09
CA GLY A 29 -19.45 -5.80 1.13
C GLY A 29 -20.25 -7.08 0.99
N LEU A 30 -20.41 -7.80 2.09
CA LEU A 30 -21.27 -8.97 2.14
C LEU A 30 -22.56 -8.65 1.38
N ASN A 31 -22.82 -9.29 0.23
CA ASN A 31 -23.94 -9.11 -0.69
C ASN A 31 -23.92 -7.92 -1.66
N SER A 32 -22.79 -7.25 -1.90
CA SER A 32 -22.76 -6.24 -2.96
C SER A 32 -22.50 -6.89 -4.31
N PRO A 33 -23.31 -6.65 -5.34
CA PRO A 33 -22.94 -6.98 -6.71
C PRO A 33 -21.65 -6.23 -7.06
N VAL A 34 -20.77 -6.86 -7.83
CA VAL A 34 -19.57 -6.21 -8.36
C VAL A 34 -20.00 -4.88 -9.00
N ARG A 35 -19.61 -3.76 -8.40
CA ARG A 35 -19.89 -2.45 -9.00
C ARG A 35 -18.91 -2.29 -10.14
N PRO A 36 -19.42 -2.05 -11.35
CA PRO A 36 -18.51 -1.75 -12.46
C PRO A 36 -17.68 -0.52 -12.11
N SER A 37 -16.41 -0.58 -12.49
CA SER A 37 -15.51 0.56 -12.31
C SER A 37 -16.10 1.83 -12.93
N PRO A 38 -16.09 2.97 -12.25
CA PRO A 38 -16.54 4.21 -12.82
C PRO A 38 -15.70 4.54 -14.06
N GLY A 39 -16.33 5.01 -15.12
CA GLY A 39 -15.64 5.40 -16.35
C GLY A 39 -16.62 5.94 -17.39
N TYR A 40 -16.19 6.93 -18.16
CA TYR A 40 -17.01 7.60 -19.15
C TYR A 40 -17.54 6.63 -20.21
N ILE A 41 -16.72 5.68 -20.66
CA ILE A 41 -17.11 4.67 -21.67
C ILE A 41 -18.22 3.78 -21.13
N ASN A 42 -18.04 3.23 -19.92
CA ASN A 42 -19.05 2.39 -19.28
C ASN A 42 -20.38 3.11 -19.11
N ASP A 43 -20.35 4.33 -18.60
CA ASP A 43 -21.56 5.11 -18.35
C ASP A 43 -22.29 5.43 -19.64
N ARG A 44 -21.57 5.77 -20.70
CA ARG A 44 -22.13 6.02 -22.03
C ARG A 44 -22.70 4.76 -22.69
N LEU A 45 -21.99 3.64 -22.58
CA LEU A 45 -22.47 2.35 -23.11
C LEU A 45 -23.77 1.93 -22.42
N ARG A 46 -23.83 2.02 -21.09
CA ARG A 46 -25.00 1.63 -20.29
C ARG A 46 -26.19 2.56 -20.46
N ALA A 47 -25.94 3.86 -20.63
CA ALA A 47 -27.00 4.84 -20.87
C ALA A 47 -27.73 4.60 -22.18
N ASN A 48 -27.06 4.02 -23.19
CA ASN A 48 -27.58 3.87 -24.55
C ASN A 48 -27.91 2.41 -24.91
N ASN A 49 -27.51 1.44 -24.12
CA ASN A 49 -27.71 0.01 -24.42
C ASN A 49 -27.93 -0.81 -23.14
N PRO A 50 -29.14 -1.36 -22.92
CA PRO A 50 -29.42 -2.20 -21.75
C PRO A 50 -28.57 -3.48 -21.69
N TYR A 51 -28.12 -4.01 -22.83
CA TYR A 51 -27.21 -5.17 -22.86
C TYR A 51 -25.78 -4.83 -22.41
N ALA A 52 -25.42 -3.56 -22.35
CA ALA A 52 -24.11 -3.12 -21.87
C ALA A 52 -23.98 -3.18 -20.33
N ALA A 53 -25.06 -3.45 -19.59
CA ALA A 53 -25.03 -3.55 -18.12
C ALA A 53 -24.07 -4.64 -17.62
N GLN A 54 -23.88 -5.70 -18.38
CA GLN A 54 -23.00 -6.84 -18.05
C GLN A 54 -21.53 -6.58 -18.41
N TRP A 55 -21.24 -5.56 -19.21
CA TRP A 55 -19.90 -5.25 -19.66
C TRP A 55 -19.22 -4.21 -18.79
N ASN A 56 -17.93 -4.41 -18.54
CA ASN A 56 -17.03 -3.46 -17.90
C ASN A 56 -15.90 -3.15 -18.88
N VAL A 57 -15.97 -1.98 -19.52
CA VAL A 57 -14.98 -1.53 -20.51
C VAL A 57 -14.52 -0.14 -20.13
N GLY A 58 -13.23 0.10 -20.08
CA GLY A 58 -12.74 1.42 -19.72
C GLY A 58 -11.23 1.52 -19.77
N VAL A 59 -10.76 2.77 -19.66
CA VAL A 59 -9.35 3.11 -19.58
C VAL A 59 -9.16 4.02 -18.38
N ASN A 60 -8.21 3.70 -17.51
CA ASN A 60 -7.70 4.60 -16.50
C ASN A 60 -6.34 5.14 -16.98
N TYR A 61 -6.18 6.45 -17.02
CA TYR A 61 -4.91 7.11 -17.32
C TYR A 61 -4.52 7.98 -16.14
N ARG A 62 -3.30 7.78 -15.62
CA ARG A 62 -2.68 8.62 -14.60
C ARG A 62 -1.39 9.21 -15.16
N VAL A 63 -1.24 10.52 -15.00
CA VAL A 63 0.01 11.23 -15.21
C VAL A 63 0.40 11.90 -13.90
N ARG A 64 1.68 11.79 -13.49
CA ARG A 64 2.20 12.36 -12.24
C ARG A 64 3.63 12.82 -12.45
N TYR A 65 3.90 14.07 -12.11
CA TYR A 65 5.25 14.62 -12.06
C TYR A 65 5.70 14.68 -10.61
N GLU A 66 6.86 14.15 -10.32
CA GLU A 66 7.47 14.12 -8.99
C GLU A 66 8.80 14.85 -8.99
N VAL A 67 9.09 15.55 -7.89
CA VAL A 67 10.37 16.18 -7.58
C VAL A 67 10.75 15.78 -6.17
N HIS A 68 11.93 15.21 -6.01
CA HIS A 68 12.53 14.81 -4.74
C HIS A 68 13.84 15.54 -4.55
N GLU A 69 14.04 16.17 -3.40
CA GLU A 69 15.30 16.75 -2.97
C GLU A 69 15.82 15.97 -1.75
N ASN A 70 17.09 15.54 -1.78
CA ASN A 70 17.74 14.75 -0.73
C ASN A 70 17.11 13.39 -0.42
N GLY A 71 16.37 12.80 -1.35
CA GLY A 71 15.69 11.52 -1.18
C GLY A 71 15.44 10.82 -2.51
N ASN A 72 14.85 9.59 -2.42
CA ASN A 72 14.48 8.79 -3.57
C ASN A 72 15.65 8.36 -4.47
N LEU A 73 16.74 7.98 -3.83
CA LEU A 73 17.92 7.43 -4.51
C LEU A 73 17.67 6.02 -5.06
N PRO A 74 18.53 5.54 -5.97
CA PRO A 74 18.49 4.15 -6.43
C PRO A 74 18.40 3.18 -5.26
N PRO A 75 17.66 2.07 -5.40
CA PRO A 75 17.36 1.13 -4.30
C PRO A 75 18.58 0.60 -3.55
N LEU A 76 19.73 0.58 -4.19
CA LEU A 76 20.99 0.08 -3.62
C LEU A 76 21.81 1.15 -2.90
N SER A 77 21.44 2.43 -3.00
CA SER A 77 22.15 3.49 -2.30
C SER A 77 21.51 3.78 -0.95
N ALA A 78 22.19 3.51 0.13
CA ALA A 78 21.80 3.90 1.48
C ALA A 78 22.14 5.38 1.74
N ARG A 79 21.74 6.31 0.87
CA ARG A 79 22.26 7.67 0.83
C ARG A 79 21.23 8.78 0.84
N ASP A 80 19.94 8.46 1.00
CA ASP A 80 18.96 9.49 1.30
C ASP A 80 19.46 10.35 2.47
N PHE A 81 19.26 11.65 2.41
CA PHE A 81 19.74 12.65 3.37
C PHE A 81 21.25 12.91 3.38
N SER A 82 22.09 12.18 2.65
CA SER A 82 23.56 12.33 2.69
C SER A 82 24.00 13.63 2.05
N ASP A 83 24.89 14.37 2.73
CA ASP A 83 25.58 15.56 2.22
C ASP A 83 27.03 15.23 1.77
N ALA A 84 27.29 13.98 1.43
CA ALA A 84 28.60 13.54 1.01
C ALA A 84 29.00 14.16 -0.35
N PRO A 85 30.25 14.69 -0.49
CA PRO A 85 30.67 15.28 -1.74
C PRO A 85 30.57 14.34 -2.94
N GLY A 86 29.92 14.83 -4.01
CA GLY A 86 29.75 14.09 -5.26
C GLY A 86 28.54 13.10 -5.24
N ILE A 87 27.71 13.15 -4.21
CA ILE A 87 26.42 12.49 -4.17
C ILE A 87 25.36 13.48 -4.66
N ASP A 88 24.62 13.08 -5.68
CA ASP A 88 23.40 13.75 -6.13
C ASP A 88 22.23 12.96 -5.55
N ASN A 89 21.44 13.58 -4.69
CA ASN A 89 20.29 12.99 -4.00
C ASN A 89 18.97 13.51 -4.55
N ASP A 90 19.02 14.35 -5.58
CA ASP A 90 17.84 14.94 -6.18
C ASP A 90 17.37 14.07 -7.35
N ASN A 91 16.07 14.00 -7.55
CA ASN A 91 15.48 13.27 -8.67
C ASN A 91 14.17 13.92 -9.08
N SER A 92 13.93 14.05 -10.37
CA SER A 92 12.67 14.55 -10.89
C SER A 92 12.24 13.80 -12.15
N TYR A 93 10.99 13.34 -12.18
CA TYR A 93 10.54 12.48 -13.25
C TYR A 93 9.04 12.56 -13.51
N LEU A 94 8.66 12.19 -14.73
CA LEU A 94 7.27 12.09 -15.16
C LEU A 94 6.85 10.62 -15.23
N LEU A 95 5.86 10.27 -14.45
CA LEU A 95 5.22 8.95 -14.44
C LEU A 95 3.96 8.97 -15.27
N GLN A 96 3.79 7.97 -16.13
CA GLN A 96 2.56 7.73 -16.87
C GLN A 96 2.12 6.29 -16.68
N LYS A 97 0.84 6.10 -16.38
CA LYS A 97 0.22 4.78 -16.24
C LYS A 97 -1.09 4.73 -17.00
N VAL A 98 -1.19 3.81 -17.94
CA VAL A 98 -2.43 3.48 -18.64
C VAL A 98 -2.88 2.08 -18.24
N ARG A 99 -4.13 1.94 -17.82
CA ARG A 99 -4.79 0.63 -17.57
C ARG A 99 -6.03 0.54 -18.44
N ALA A 100 -6.06 -0.40 -19.38
CA ALA A 100 -7.19 -0.66 -20.25
C ALA A 100 -7.84 -2.00 -19.86
N ARG A 101 -9.15 -1.98 -19.63
CA ARG A 101 -9.88 -3.15 -19.11
C ARG A 101 -11.07 -3.52 -19.97
N VAL A 102 -11.35 -4.81 -19.96
CA VAL A 102 -12.58 -5.41 -20.48
C VAL A 102 -13.03 -6.53 -19.55
N GLY A 103 -14.30 -6.55 -19.19
CA GLY A 103 -14.89 -7.60 -18.38
C GLY A 103 -16.32 -7.86 -18.82
N TYR A 104 -16.78 -9.08 -18.55
CA TYR A 104 -18.17 -9.48 -18.73
C TYR A 104 -18.64 -10.24 -17.50
N THR A 105 -19.72 -9.78 -16.90
CA THR A 105 -20.31 -10.37 -15.70
C THR A 105 -21.69 -10.95 -16.02
N ALA A 106 -21.83 -12.26 -15.88
CA ALA A 106 -23.09 -12.98 -15.92
C ALA A 106 -23.58 -13.30 -14.51
N GLU A 107 -24.69 -14.00 -14.39
CA GLU A 107 -25.26 -14.35 -13.10
C GLU A 107 -24.36 -15.22 -12.21
N TRP A 108 -23.61 -16.15 -12.82
CA TRP A 108 -22.78 -17.13 -12.13
C TRP A 108 -21.29 -17.02 -12.41
N PHE A 109 -20.89 -16.14 -13.32
CA PHE A 109 -19.47 -15.98 -13.64
C PHE A 109 -19.13 -14.56 -14.08
N GLU A 110 -17.85 -14.21 -13.91
CA GLU A 110 -17.22 -13.04 -14.49
C GLU A 110 -15.92 -13.45 -15.19
N VAL A 111 -15.66 -12.87 -16.34
CA VAL A 111 -14.36 -12.90 -17.01
C VAL A 111 -13.85 -11.49 -17.10
N PHE A 112 -12.62 -11.27 -16.67
CA PHE A 112 -12.03 -9.93 -16.62
C PHE A 112 -10.59 -9.96 -17.13
N GLY A 113 -10.23 -8.95 -17.91
CA GLY A 113 -8.88 -8.69 -18.38
C GLY A 113 -8.53 -7.22 -18.28
N GLU A 114 -7.33 -6.91 -17.85
CA GLU A 114 -6.78 -5.56 -17.76
C GLU A 114 -5.32 -5.57 -18.18
N ALA A 115 -5.02 -4.78 -19.23
CA ALA A 115 -3.67 -4.49 -19.66
C ALA A 115 -3.18 -3.20 -18.98
N ARG A 116 -1.88 -3.11 -18.75
CA ARG A 116 -1.20 -1.94 -18.18
C ARG A 116 0.01 -1.57 -19.04
N SER A 117 0.27 -0.27 -19.15
CA SER A 117 1.54 0.31 -19.58
C SER A 117 1.97 1.32 -18.54
N SER A 118 3.21 1.22 -18.07
CA SER A 118 3.79 2.10 -17.07
C SER A 118 5.13 2.60 -17.55
N SER A 119 5.34 3.91 -17.53
CA SER A 119 6.60 4.53 -17.94
C SER A 119 7.04 5.61 -16.96
N SER A 120 8.33 5.75 -16.81
CA SER A 120 8.98 6.83 -16.11
C SER A 120 9.98 7.52 -17.02
N THR A 121 9.96 8.84 -17.06
CA THR A 121 10.82 9.65 -17.93
C THR A 121 11.57 10.67 -17.10
N GLY A 122 12.89 10.72 -17.23
CA GLY A 122 13.77 11.58 -16.45
C GLY A 122 14.13 11.01 -15.07
N ASP A 123 13.86 9.76 -14.80
CA ASP A 123 14.12 9.08 -13.54
C ASP A 123 15.54 8.53 -13.51
N ASP A 124 16.33 8.96 -12.54
CA ASP A 124 17.76 8.59 -12.40
C ASP A 124 17.97 7.24 -11.69
N ARG A 125 16.90 6.61 -11.19
CA ARG A 125 16.97 5.28 -10.57
C ARG A 125 17.25 4.20 -11.62
N ASN A 126 18.24 3.34 -11.32
CA ASN A 126 18.59 2.22 -12.19
C ASN A 126 18.87 0.95 -11.36
N PRO A 127 18.09 -0.13 -11.51
CA PRO A 127 16.92 -0.26 -12.38
C PRO A 127 15.75 0.64 -11.93
N ASN A 128 14.93 1.07 -12.88
CA ASN A 128 13.81 1.96 -12.61
C ASN A 128 12.62 1.19 -11.99
N PRO A 129 12.18 1.50 -10.76
CA PRO A 129 11.12 0.77 -10.08
C PRO A 129 9.70 1.17 -10.50
N GLU A 130 9.56 2.18 -11.35
CA GLU A 130 8.29 2.76 -11.77
C GLU A 130 7.99 2.55 -13.26
N SER A 131 8.93 1.94 -14.01
CA SER A 131 8.78 1.58 -15.41
C SER A 131 8.63 0.07 -15.58
N ASP A 132 7.82 -0.33 -16.54
CA ASP A 132 7.58 -1.74 -16.86
C ASP A 132 7.17 -1.81 -18.31
N GLY A 133 7.70 -2.69 -19.08
CA GLY A 133 7.52 -2.94 -20.50
C GLY A 133 6.44 -2.17 -21.28
N PRO A 134 6.39 -2.21 -22.57
CA PRO A 134 5.48 -1.37 -23.34
C PRO A 134 3.99 -1.65 -23.03
N VAL A 135 3.64 -2.91 -22.80
CA VAL A 135 2.31 -3.35 -22.34
C VAL A 135 2.43 -4.68 -21.62
N ASP A 136 1.79 -4.78 -20.47
CA ASP A 136 1.73 -6.02 -19.69
C ASP A 136 0.32 -6.38 -19.24
N LEU A 137 0.13 -7.64 -18.86
CA LEU A 137 -1.12 -8.13 -18.30
C LEU A 137 -1.16 -7.82 -16.80
N HIS A 138 -1.95 -6.81 -16.40
CA HIS A 138 -2.10 -6.46 -15.00
C HIS A 138 -3.07 -7.39 -14.28
N GLN A 139 -4.24 -7.65 -14.85
CA GLN A 139 -5.19 -8.63 -14.33
C GLN A 139 -5.78 -9.47 -15.43
N ALA A 140 -5.97 -10.78 -15.18
CA ALA A 140 -6.75 -11.68 -16.02
C ALA A 140 -7.28 -12.81 -15.16
N TYR A 141 -8.57 -12.84 -14.93
CA TYR A 141 -9.18 -13.85 -14.07
C TYR A 141 -10.57 -14.28 -14.52
N VAL A 142 -10.95 -15.45 -14.01
CA VAL A 142 -12.33 -15.93 -14.03
C VAL A 142 -12.82 -15.98 -12.59
N PHE A 143 -14.00 -15.43 -12.37
CA PHE A 143 -14.74 -15.58 -11.12
C PHE A 143 -15.97 -16.47 -11.37
N LEU A 144 -16.21 -17.42 -10.46
CA LEU A 144 -17.33 -18.34 -10.48
C LEU A 144 -18.08 -18.25 -9.15
N GLY A 145 -19.37 -18.02 -9.18
CA GLY A 145 -20.21 -18.00 -8.00
C GLY A 145 -21.35 -16.99 -8.08
N ASN A 146 -22.41 -17.29 -7.31
CA ASN A 146 -23.54 -16.39 -7.08
C ASN A 146 -23.91 -16.45 -5.60
N HIS A 147 -23.41 -15.49 -4.83
CA HIS A 147 -23.58 -15.47 -3.37
C HIS A 147 -25.03 -15.28 -2.89
N LYS A 148 -25.95 -14.95 -3.79
CA LYS A 148 -27.39 -14.89 -3.45
C LYS A 148 -28.00 -16.28 -3.34
N GLU A 149 -27.45 -17.23 -4.09
CA GLU A 149 -27.98 -18.58 -4.20
C GLU A 149 -27.05 -19.64 -3.59
N PHE A 150 -25.73 -19.38 -3.57
CA PHE A 150 -24.73 -20.33 -3.10
C PHE A 150 -23.61 -19.62 -2.32
N PRO A 151 -23.23 -20.13 -1.13
CA PRO A 151 -22.31 -19.42 -0.25
C PRO A 151 -20.84 -19.41 -0.71
N PHE A 152 -20.47 -20.23 -1.71
CA PHE A 152 -19.10 -20.30 -2.20
C PHE A 152 -18.92 -19.58 -3.53
N SER A 153 -17.74 -18.99 -3.71
CA SER A 153 -17.25 -18.51 -4.99
C SER A 153 -15.77 -18.79 -5.15
N LEU A 154 -15.31 -18.83 -6.38
CA LEU A 154 -13.92 -19.12 -6.75
C LEU A 154 -13.42 -18.07 -7.74
N LYS A 155 -12.28 -17.43 -7.44
CA LYS A 155 -11.59 -16.51 -8.34
C LYS A 155 -10.21 -17.06 -8.67
N ILE A 156 -9.91 -17.30 -9.95
CA ILE A 156 -8.65 -17.88 -10.40
C ILE A 156 -8.06 -17.02 -11.50
N GLY A 157 -6.77 -16.77 -11.41
CA GLY A 157 -5.97 -16.03 -12.39
C GLY A 157 -5.20 -14.89 -11.77
N ARG A 158 -4.63 -14.04 -12.63
CA ARG A 158 -3.89 -12.85 -12.21
C ARG A 158 -4.84 -11.80 -11.65
N GLN A 159 -4.60 -11.39 -10.42
CA GLN A 159 -5.49 -10.51 -9.67
C GLN A 159 -4.75 -9.69 -8.61
N GLU A 160 -5.28 -8.53 -8.27
CA GLU A 160 -4.89 -7.82 -7.07
C GLU A 160 -5.43 -8.57 -5.83
N LEU A 161 -4.62 -8.64 -4.77
CA LEU A 161 -5.05 -9.05 -3.43
C LEU A 161 -4.97 -7.83 -2.51
N SER A 162 -6.08 -7.55 -1.83
CA SER A 162 -6.19 -6.44 -0.89
C SER A 162 -7.08 -6.84 0.26
N TYR A 163 -6.58 -6.70 1.49
CA TYR A 163 -7.29 -7.07 2.71
C TYR A 163 -7.12 -6.01 3.79
N GLY A 164 -8.16 -5.85 4.62
CA GLY A 164 -8.17 -4.88 5.70
C GLY A 164 -7.98 -3.45 5.20
N ASP A 165 -7.05 -2.72 5.82
CA ASP A 165 -6.66 -1.38 5.42
C ASP A 165 -5.43 -1.37 4.47
N GLU A 166 -5.02 -2.54 3.95
CA GLU A 166 -3.83 -2.77 3.10
C GLU A 166 -2.48 -2.61 3.82
N ARG A 167 -2.45 -2.73 5.13
CA ARG A 167 -1.19 -2.63 5.89
C ARG A 167 -0.28 -3.84 5.72
N LEU A 168 -0.87 -5.03 5.48
CA LEU A 168 -0.12 -6.28 5.24
C LEU A 168 -0.26 -6.79 3.82
N ILE A 169 -1.43 -6.59 3.20
CA ILE A 169 -1.74 -7.09 1.86
C ILE A 169 -2.49 -6.00 1.09
N GLY A 170 -1.84 -5.41 0.10
CA GLY A 170 -2.41 -4.37 -0.74
C GLY A 170 -1.91 -4.40 -2.17
N ALA A 171 -2.70 -3.80 -3.06
CA ALA A 171 -2.41 -3.70 -4.49
C ALA A 171 -1.28 -2.70 -4.81
N PHE A 172 -0.84 -1.91 -3.85
CA PHE A 172 0.22 -0.90 -4.02
C PHE A 172 -0.08 0.06 -5.18
N ALA A 173 -1.31 0.56 -5.24
CA ALA A 173 -1.81 1.35 -6.37
C ALA A 173 -1.09 2.71 -6.56
N TRP A 174 -0.42 3.20 -5.51
CA TRP A 174 0.42 4.40 -5.57
C TRP A 174 1.56 4.24 -6.56
N ASN A 175 2.31 3.13 -6.48
CA ASN A 175 3.38 2.80 -7.41
C ASN A 175 2.87 2.77 -8.86
N ASN A 176 3.72 3.13 -9.81
CA ASN A 176 3.31 3.20 -11.21
C ASN A 176 3.03 1.82 -11.81
N ILE A 177 3.66 0.77 -11.28
CA ILE A 177 3.44 -0.62 -11.69
C ILE A 177 2.30 -1.25 -10.89
N GLY A 178 2.31 -1.11 -9.54
CA GLY A 178 1.38 -1.78 -8.63
C GLY A 178 1.79 -3.23 -8.36
N ARG A 179 0.92 -3.98 -7.66
CA ARG A 179 1.18 -5.36 -7.25
C ARG A 179 0.02 -6.27 -7.60
N VAL A 180 0.33 -7.38 -8.27
CA VAL A 180 -0.63 -8.42 -8.63
C VAL A 180 -0.06 -9.80 -8.33
N PHE A 181 -0.96 -10.77 -8.21
CA PHE A 181 -0.64 -12.15 -7.89
C PHE A 181 -1.31 -13.09 -8.88
N ASP A 182 -0.62 -14.13 -9.32
CA ASP A 182 -1.25 -15.27 -9.93
C ASP A 182 -1.79 -16.15 -8.79
N ALA A 183 -3.12 -16.20 -8.64
CA ALA A 183 -3.78 -16.69 -7.44
C ALA A 183 -5.02 -17.53 -7.71
N ALA A 184 -5.30 -18.45 -6.78
CA ALA A 184 -6.60 -19.10 -6.62
C ALA A 184 -7.18 -18.70 -5.25
N LYS A 185 -8.41 -18.17 -5.25
CA LYS A 185 -9.11 -17.69 -4.05
C LYS A 185 -10.51 -18.28 -3.99
N LEU A 186 -10.72 -19.15 -3.00
CA LEU A 186 -12.02 -19.68 -2.63
C LEU A 186 -12.62 -18.80 -1.52
N ARG A 187 -13.80 -18.28 -1.74
CA ARG A 187 -14.53 -17.52 -0.72
C ARG A 187 -15.78 -18.30 -0.28
N TRP A 188 -15.96 -18.38 1.02
CA TRP A 188 -17.24 -18.74 1.66
C TRP A 188 -17.83 -17.52 2.32
N GLN A 189 -19.12 -17.25 2.12
CA GLN A 189 -19.79 -16.14 2.78
C GLN A 189 -21.27 -16.40 3.04
N ASN A 190 -21.78 -15.73 4.08
CA ASN A 190 -23.19 -15.60 4.38
C ASN A 190 -23.52 -14.13 4.76
N ALA A 191 -24.69 -13.86 5.33
CA ALA A 191 -25.12 -12.50 5.69
C ALA A 191 -24.20 -11.81 6.72
N TRP A 192 -23.44 -12.57 7.54
CA TRP A 192 -22.70 -12.05 8.69
C TRP A 192 -21.20 -12.31 8.64
N PHE A 193 -20.79 -13.28 7.86
CA PHE A 193 -19.44 -13.81 7.87
C PHE A 193 -18.95 -14.08 6.46
N ALA A 194 -17.70 -13.76 6.20
CA ALA A 194 -16.97 -14.16 4.99
C ALA A 194 -15.59 -14.69 5.35
N ALA A 195 -15.13 -15.71 4.63
CA ALA A 195 -13.77 -16.22 4.73
C ALA A 195 -13.21 -16.50 3.34
N ASP A 196 -12.04 -15.93 3.06
CA ASP A 196 -11.24 -16.20 1.86
C ASP A 196 -10.13 -17.17 2.22
N PHE A 197 -10.00 -18.23 1.42
CA PHE A 197 -8.88 -19.17 1.43
C PHE A 197 -8.13 -18.95 0.12
N PHE A 198 -6.86 -18.59 0.18
CA PHE A 198 -6.12 -18.30 -1.03
C PHE A 198 -4.72 -18.90 -1.02
N THR A 199 -4.22 -19.17 -2.23
CA THR A 199 -2.81 -19.44 -2.50
C THR A 199 -2.40 -18.63 -3.73
N SER A 200 -1.18 -18.10 -3.72
CA SER A 200 -0.75 -17.15 -4.73
C SER A 200 0.77 -17.12 -4.90
N ARG A 201 1.20 -16.56 -6.01
CA ARG A 201 2.58 -16.18 -6.30
C ARG A 201 2.61 -14.72 -6.73
N LEU A 202 3.59 -13.98 -6.24
CA LEU A 202 3.81 -12.60 -6.66
C LEU A 202 4.18 -12.55 -8.14
N VAL A 203 3.60 -11.63 -8.90
CA VAL A 203 4.02 -11.36 -10.28
C VAL A 203 5.15 -10.35 -10.27
N LEU A 204 6.22 -10.64 -11.01
CA LEU A 204 7.44 -9.84 -11.07
C LEU A 204 7.42 -8.91 -12.28
N PRO A 205 7.63 -7.60 -12.10
CA PRO A 205 7.86 -6.69 -13.22
C PRO A 205 9.15 -7.04 -13.96
N ASP A 206 9.14 -6.96 -15.29
CA ASP A 206 10.31 -7.14 -16.15
C ASP A 206 10.17 -6.23 -17.39
N ASP A 207 11.04 -5.25 -17.50
CA ASP A 207 11.02 -4.28 -18.61
C ASP A 207 11.25 -4.90 -20.00
N ASN A 208 11.82 -6.10 -20.06
CA ASN A 208 12.29 -6.72 -21.30
C ASN A 208 11.37 -7.84 -21.81
N GLN A 209 10.49 -8.35 -20.96
CA GLN A 209 9.59 -9.45 -21.30
C GLN A 209 8.28 -9.35 -20.52
N PHE A 210 7.32 -10.14 -20.92
CA PHE A 210 6.02 -10.21 -20.27
C PHE A 210 6.16 -10.67 -18.82
N ASN A 211 5.51 -10.00 -17.89
CA ASN A 211 5.60 -10.29 -16.46
C ASN A 211 5.14 -11.71 -16.13
N VAL A 212 5.92 -12.40 -15.33
CA VAL A 212 5.65 -13.78 -14.90
C VAL A 212 5.56 -13.90 -13.39
N SER A 213 4.90 -14.92 -12.89
CA SER A 213 4.86 -15.19 -11.45
C SER A 213 6.20 -15.66 -10.91
N ASN A 214 6.50 -15.27 -9.67
CA ASN A 214 7.68 -15.75 -8.95
C ASN A 214 7.45 -17.19 -8.46
N ASP A 215 8.10 -18.15 -9.10
CA ASP A 215 7.97 -19.57 -8.77
C ASP A 215 8.58 -19.95 -7.40
N TYR A 216 9.28 -19.03 -6.76
CA TYR A 216 10.04 -19.26 -5.54
C TYR A 216 9.51 -18.51 -4.31
N ASP A 217 8.42 -17.76 -4.45
CA ASP A 217 7.79 -17.00 -3.37
C ASP A 217 6.28 -17.27 -3.35
N PHE A 218 5.86 -18.12 -2.44
CA PHE A 218 4.46 -18.50 -2.24
C PHE A 218 3.85 -17.69 -1.13
N PHE A 219 2.67 -17.15 -1.38
CA PHE A 219 1.88 -16.45 -0.40
C PHE A 219 0.49 -17.04 -0.32
N SER A 220 0.13 -17.55 0.85
CA SER A 220 -1.13 -18.25 1.08
C SER A 220 -1.77 -17.78 2.38
N GLY A 221 -3.07 -17.99 2.54
CA GLY A 221 -3.69 -17.63 3.80
C GLY A 221 -5.19 -17.87 3.87
N VAL A 222 -5.69 -17.60 5.06
CA VAL A 222 -7.12 -17.51 5.37
C VAL A 222 -7.38 -16.13 5.95
N TYR A 223 -8.34 -15.40 5.38
CA TYR A 223 -8.77 -14.09 5.87
C TYR A 223 -10.27 -14.10 6.09
N ALA A 224 -10.68 -13.93 7.34
CA ALA A 224 -12.08 -14.00 7.76
C ALA A 224 -12.56 -12.64 8.26
N THR A 225 -13.76 -12.24 7.87
CA THR A 225 -14.42 -10.99 8.26
C THR A 225 -15.80 -11.28 8.82
N THR A 226 -16.15 -10.64 9.94
CA THR A 226 -17.50 -10.68 10.47
C THR A 226 -18.04 -9.28 10.81
N LYS A 227 -19.33 -9.08 10.52
CA LYS A 227 -20.12 -7.90 10.91
C LYS A 227 -21.16 -8.24 12.00
N LYS A 228 -21.06 -9.43 12.60
CA LYS A 228 -21.98 -9.88 13.66
C LYS A 228 -21.75 -9.15 14.99
N VAL A 229 -20.56 -8.63 15.20
CA VAL A 229 -20.26 -7.78 16.35
C VAL A 229 -20.94 -6.42 16.12
N PRO A 230 -21.81 -5.97 17.02
CA PRO A 230 -22.53 -4.72 16.82
C PRO A 230 -21.59 -3.53 16.63
N LYS A 231 -21.85 -2.72 15.60
CA LYS A 231 -21.13 -1.47 15.30
C LYS A 231 -19.66 -1.62 14.91
N ILE A 232 -19.15 -2.85 14.77
CA ILE A 232 -17.74 -3.13 14.47
C ILE A 232 -17.66 -4.17 13.36
N THR A 233 -16.71 -3.96 12.44
CA THR A 233 -16.20 -5.01 11.55
C THR A 233 -14.99 -5.62 12.21
N LEU A 234 -14.98 -6.94 12.36
CA LEU A 234 -13.88 -7.70 12.93
C LEU A 234 -13.30 -8.64 11.88
N ASP A 235 -11.98 -8.57 11.69
CA ASP A 235 -11.23 -9.49 10.85
C ASP A 235 -10.32 -10.37 11.72
N ALA A 236 -10.08 -11.59 11.28
CA ALA A 236 -9.06 -12.50 11.81
C ALA A 236 -8.42 -13.24 10.63
N TYR A 237 -7.12 -13.45 10.70
CA TYR A 237 -6.40 -14.07 9.59
C TYR A 237 -5.20 -14.91 10.05
N PHE A 238 -4.87 -15.87 9.18
CA PHE A 238 -3.62 -16.59 9.17
C PHE A 238 -3.00 -16.44 7.78
N LEU A 239 -1.75 -15.98 7.71
CA LEU A 239 -1.02 -15.78 6.47
C LEU A 239 0.30 -16.54 6.52
N ALA A 240 0.73 -17.08 5.39
CA ALA A 240 1.99 -17.80 5.25
C ALA A 240 2.75 -17.29 4.02
N ARG A 241 3.99 -16.85 4.21
CA ARG A 241 4.94 -16.53 3.15
C ARG A 241 6.09 -17.50 3.20
N ASN A 242 6.24 -18.30 2.14
CA ASN A 242 7.25 -19.31 1.99
C ASN A 242 8.11 -18.97 0.76
N ALA A 243 9.28 -18.38 0.99
CA ALA A 243 10.17 -17.93 -0.06
C ALA A 243 11.52 -18.65 0.00
N ASN A 244 11.95 -19.16 -1.16
CA ASN A 244 13.27 -19.76 -1.33
C ASN A 244 14.33 -18.68 -1.63
N ALA A 245 15.60 -18.95 -1.38
CA ALA A 245 16.71 -18.04 -1.73
C ALA A 245 16.74 -17.65 -3.23
N ARG A 246 16.17 -18.48 -4.13
CA ARG A 246 16.01 -18.16 -5.55
C ARG A 246 14.96 -17.10 -5.83
N ALA A 247 14.05 -16.83 -4.91
CA ALA A 247 13.03 -15.79 -5.06
C ALA A 247 13.62 -14.43 -5.39
N ALA A 248 14.77 -14.12 -4.82
CA ALA A 248 15.46 -12.86 -5.04
C ALA A 248 16.32 -12.82 -6.31
N THR A 249 16.81 -13.96 -6.79
CA THR A 249 17.64 -14.03 -8.00
C THR A 249 16.80 -14.00 -9.28
N SER A 250 15.51 -14.27 -9.19
CA SER A 250 14.58 -14.22 -10.32
C SER A 250 13.92 -12.86 -10.49
N GLN A 251 14.28 -11.87 -9.65
CA GLN A 251 13.70 -10.53 -9.69
C GLN A 251 14.69 -9.50 -10.23
N PRO A 252 14.23 -8.52 -11.00
CA PRO A 252 14.98 -7.27 -11.15
C PRO A 252 15.27 -6.72 -9.75
N THR A 253 16.51 -6.43 -9.46
CA THR A 253 17.07 -6.17 -8.12
C THR A 253 16.50 -4.93 -7.44
N SER A 254 15.61 -4.19 -8.10
CA SER A 254 15.16 -2.87 -7.66
C SER A 254 14.05 -2.87 -6.61
N LEU A 255 13.11 -3.81 -6.66
CA LEU A 255 11.95 -3.76 -5.78
C LEU A 255 12.03 -4.70 -4.57
N PHE A 256 12.88 -5.72 -4.63
CA PHE A 256 12.99 -6.74 -3.58
C PHE A 256 14.45 -7.18 -3.40
N PRO A 257 15.23 -6.37 -2.70
CA PRO A 257 16.63 -6.70 -2.49
C PRO A 257 16.71 -7.77 -1.42
N MET A 258 17.21 -8.91 -1.68
CA MET A 258 17.82 -9.86 -0.75
C MET A 258 17.50 -11.32 -1.08
N PRO A 259 18.53 -12.11 -1.38
CA PRO A 259 18.41 -13.55 -1.55
C PRO A 259 18.29 -14.24 -0.18
N SER A 260 17.21 -13.99 0.55
CA SER A 260 16.95 -14.66 1.82
C SER A 260 15.76 -15.58 1.72
N SER A 261 15.96 -16.87 2.04
CA SER A 261 14.84 -17.77 2.22
C SER A 261 14.11 -17.45 3.53
N ARG A 262 12.80 -17.64 3.53
CA ARG A 262 11.97 -17.38 4.71
C ARG A 262 10.72 -18.23 4.69
N ASP A 263 10.35 -18.71 5.87
CA ASP A 263 9.08 -19.37 6.15
C ASP A 263 8.44 -18.59 7.30
N ILE A 264 7.61 -17.58 6.96
CA ILE A 264 7.02 -16.67 7.93
C ILE A 264 5.51 -16.88 7.97
N TYR A 265 5.01 -17.12 9.16
CA TYR A 265 3.61 -17.28 9.45
C TYR A 265 3.12 -16.10 10.29
N SER A 266 1.98 -15.53 9.92
CA SER A 266 1.38 -14.39 10.60
C SER A 266 -0.02 -14.73 11.07
N VAL A 267 -0.31 -14.44 12.34
CA VAL A 267 -1.66 -14.53 12.93
C VAL A 267 -2.05 -13.14 13.40
N GLY A 268 -3.20 -12.66 12.95
CA GLY A 268 -3.62 -11.31 13.32
C GLY A 268 -5.13 -11.13 13.40
N THR A 269 -5.49 -10.00 13.99
CA THR A 269 -6.87 -9.55 14.12
C THR A 269 -6.95 -8.05 13.92
N ARG A 270 -7.97 -7.59 13.20
CA ARG A 270 -8.28 -6.18 13.00
C ARG A 270 -9.71 -5.90 13.41
N LEU A 271 -9.90 -4.77 14.07
CA LEU A 271 -11.21 -4.22 14.38
C LEU A 271 -11.33 -2.83 13.74
N LYS A 272 -12.52 -2.52 13.21
CA LYS A 272 -12.82 -1.22 12.62
C LYS A 272 -14.26 -0.82 12.93
N SER A 273 -14.44 0.42 13.34
CA SER A 273 -15.77 1.01 13.53
C SER A 273 -16.55 0.98 12.22
N ASN A 274 -17.82 0.57 12.26
CA ASN A 274 -18.68 0.71 11.09
C ASN A 274 -19.02 2.19 10.87
N PRO A 275 -19.08 2.67 9.63
CA PRO A 275 -19.51 4.03 9.34
C PRO A 275 -20.83 4.37 10.00
N GLU A 276 -20.93 5.57 10.59
CA GLU A 276 -22.13 6.14 11.22
C GLU A 276 -22.62 5.50 12.51
N ASP A 277 -22.18 4.29 12.87
CA ASP A 277 -22.60 3.62 14.10
C ASP A 277 -22.08 4.29 15.39
N TRP A 278 -21.01 5.11 15.26
CA TRP A 278 -20.34 5.82 16.35
C TRP A 278 -20.49 7.34 16.26
N GLY A 279 -21.52 7.83 15.53
CA GLY A 279 -21.76 9.24 15.32
C GLY A 279 -20.63 9.90 14.52
N ASN A 280 -19.92 10.81 15.14
CA ASN A 280 -18.81 11.54 14.52
C ASN A 280 -17.44 10.86 14.71
N TRP A 281 -17.37 9.82 15.52
CA TRP A 281 -16.15 9.10 15.82
C TRP A 281 -15.92 7.94 14.85
N ASP A 282 -14.67 7.69 14.54
CA ASP A 282 -14.20 6.48 13.89
C ASP A 282 -12.95 5.95 14.62
N PHE A 283 -12.75 4.63 14.60
CA PHE A 283 -11.56 4.00 15.14
C PHE A 283 -11.22 2.72 14.38
N THR A 284 -9.96 2.38 14.41
CA THR A 284 -9.41 1.14 13.85
C THR A 284 -8.26 0.66 14.71
N GLY A 285 -8.03 -0.63 14.72
CA GLY A 285 -6.85 -1.22 15.36
C GLY A 285 -6.57 -2.60 14.79
N GLU A 286 -5.31 -2.95 14.73
CA GLU A 286 -4.86 -4.26 14.26
C GLU A 286 -3.67 -4.71 15.10
N TYR A 287 -3.60 -6.01 15.36
CA TYR A 287 -2.47 -6.67 15.96
C TYR A 287 -2.12 -7.90 15.15
N VAL A 288 -0.83 -8.11 14.91
CA VAL A 288 -0.31 -9.27 14.20
C VAL A 288 0.96 -9.78 14.85
N ALA A 289 1.02 -11.07 15.13
CA ALA A 289 2.21 -11.79 15.55
C ALA A 289 2.75 -12.64 14.40
N GLN A 290 4.07 -12.71 14.31
CA GLN A 290 4.78 -13.50 13.29
C GLN A 290 5.72 -14.50 13.98
N PHE A 291 5.88 -15.66 13.34
CA PHE A 291 6.78 -16.72 13.78
C PHE A 291 7.25 -17.53 12.56
N GLY A 292 8.35 -18.27 12.74
CA GLY A 292 8.89 -19.14 11.70
C GLY A 292 10.40 -19.08 11.58
N HIS A 293 10.92 -19.05 10.35
CA HIS A 293 12.36 -19.03 10.10
C HIS A 293 12.71 -17.97 9.04
N TYR A 294 13.84 -17.32 9.26
CA TYR A 294 14.42 -16.34 8.35
C TYR A 294 15.90 -16.66 8.12
N ASN A 295 16.36 -16.58 6.88
CA ASN A 295 17.77 -16.75 6.56
C ASN A 295 18.36 -15.43 6.06
N ASP A 296 19.34 -14.89 6.80
CA ASP A 296 20.08 -13.69 6.41
C ASP A 296 21.50 -14.04 5.96
N PRO A 297 21.77 -14.14 4.64
CA PRO A 297 23.09 -14.48 4.13
C PRO A 297 24.17 -13.41 4.40
N ARG A 298 23.78 -12.18 4.78
CA ARG A 298 24.71 -11.11 5.13
C ARG A 298 25.49 -11.41 6.41
N LEU A 299 24.90 -12.16 7.32
CA LEU A 299 25.52 -12.55 8.59
C LEU A 299 26.74 -13.47 8.40
N ALA A 300 26.82 -14.18 7.26
CA ALA A 300 27.98 -15.01 6.93
C ALA A 300 29.28 -14.20 6.86
N ALA A 301 29.24 -12.94 6.41
CA ALA A 301 30.39 -12.06 6.37
C ALA A 301 30.95 -11.72 7.76
N ALA A 302 30.10 -11.77 8.79
CA ALA A 302 30.45 -11.57 10.19
C ALA A 302 30.69 -12.90 10.94
N THR A 303 30.71 -14.05 10.23
CA THR A 303 30.84 -15.40 10.81
C THR A 303 29.72 -15.76 11.81
N LEU A 304 28.53 -15.18 11.61
CA LEU A 304 27.35 -15.43 12.43
C LEU A 304 26.42 -16.47 11.78
N PRO A 305 25.56 -17.14 12.57
CA PRO A 305 24.51 -18.01 12.04
C PRO A 305 23.63 -17.24 11.02
N THR A 306 23.36 -17.84 9.87
CA THR A 306 22.52 -17.24 8.83
C THR A 306 21.08 -17.71 8.91
N SER A 307 20.80 -18.83 9.56
CA SER A 307 19.45 -19.35 9.80
C SER A 307 19.00 -18.92 11.19
N LEU A 308 17.93 -18.14 11.24
CA LEU A 308 17.44 -17.47 12.45
C LEU A 308 16.01 -17.95 12.75
N GLU A 309 15.67 -18.05 14.03
CA GLU A 309 14.27 -18.18 14.44
C GLU A 309 13.56 -16.82 14.32
N HIS A 310 12.39 -16.81 13.69
CA HIS A 310 11.62 -15.59 13.49
C HIS A 310 10.53 -15.46 14.55
N GLN A 311 10.57 -14.38 15.35
CA GLN A 311 9.54 -14.03 16.31
C GLN A 311 9.37 -12.50 16.34
N ALA A 312 8.27 -12.01 15.79
CA ALA A 312 8.04 -10.58 15.62
C ALA A 312 6.57 -10.21 15.80
N PHE A 313 6.29 -8.93 16.00
CA PHE A 313 4.91 -8.46 16.05
C PHE A 313 4.79 -7.01 15.58
N ALA A 314 3.58 -6.66 15.13
CA ALA A 314 3.21 -5.30 14.84
C ALA A 314 1.81 -4.99 15.35
N ALA A 315 1.56 -3.73 15.65
CA ALA A 315 0.27 -3.24 16.07
C ALA A 315 0.04 -1.81 15.58
N TYR A 316 -1.21 -1.49 15.27
CA TYR A 316 -1.59 -0.09 15.12
C TYR A 316 -2.94 0.18 15.76
N THR A 317 -3.15 1.44 16.12
CA THR A 317 -4.45 1.95 16.58
C THR A 317 -4.65 3.37 16.09
N GLY A 318 -5.86 3.68 15.66
CA GLY A 318 -6.22 4.99 15.17
C GLY A 318 -7.61 5.41 15.63
N PHE A 319 -7.77 6.70 15.91
CA PHE A 319 -9.03 7.34 16.29
C PHE A 319 -9.22 8.60 15.47
N GLY A 320 -10.45 8.87 15.06
CA GLY A 320 -10.78 10.08 14.33
C GLY A 320 -12.10 10.67 14.78
N TYR A 321 -12.22 11.97 14.58
CA TYR A 321 -13.46 12.71 14.79
C TYR A 321 -13.75 13.62 13.58
N THR A 322 -14.97 13.54 13.06
CA THR A 322 -15.43 14.33 11.91
C THR A 322 -16.60 15.21 12.34
N TRP A 323 -16.48 16.53 12.21
CA TRP A 323 -17.58 17.48 12.44
C TRP A 323 -18.51 17.50 11.21
N LYS A 324 -19.38 16.50 11.11
CA LYS A 324 -20.25 16.27 9.93
C LYS A 324 -21.20 17.44 9.63
N ASP A 325 -21.63 18.15 10.67
CA ASP A 325 -22.57 19.28 10.55
C ASP A 325 -21.89 20.62 10.26
N SER A 326 -20.56 20.66 10.22
CA SER A 326 -19.80 21.86 9.87
C SER A 326 -19.74 22.06 8.36
N ALA A 327 -19.84 23.32 7.92
CA ALA A 327 -19.74 23.67 6.49
C ALA A 327 -18.44 23.20 5.82
N LEU A 328 -17.33 23.13 6.57
CA LEU A 328 -16.03 22.64 6.07
C LEU A 328 -15.84 21.13 6.27
N THR A 329 -16.76 20.46 6.96
CA THR A 329 -16.67 19.06 7.34
C THR A 329 -15.27 18.68 7.85
N PRO A 330 -14.68 19.39 8.85
CA PRO A 330 -13.33 19.12 9.29
C PRO A 330 -13.24 17.73 9.95
N ARG A 331 -12.09 17.08 9.78
CA ARG A 331 -11.74 15.84 10.47
C ARG A 331 -10.36 15.98 11.09
N VAL A 332 -10.19 15.39 12.27
CA VAL A 332 -8.90 15.18 12.93
C VAL A 332 -8.79 13.73 13.32
N GLY A 333 -7.65 13.15 13.12
CA GLY A 333 -7.32 11.76 13.49
C GLY A 333 -5.94 11.66 14.09
N LEU A 334 -5.79 10.72 15.03
CA LEU A 334 -4.53 10.35 15.64
C LEU A 334 -4.33 8.85 15.44
N GLU A 335 -3.15 8.45 15.01
CA GLU A 335 -2.79 7.06 14.79
C GLU A 335 -1.40 6.78 15.36
N TYR A 336 -1.25 5.61 15.99
CA TYR A 336 0.03 5.10 16.43
C TYR A 336 0.29 3.75 15.79
N ASN A 337 1.47 3.59 15.22
CA ASN A 337 1.95 2.38 14.54
C ASN A 337 3.22 1.90 15.23
N PHE A 338 3.31 0.59 15.42
CA PHE A 338 4.46 -0.09 15.96
C PHE A 338 4.77 -1.35 15.18
N ALA A 339 6.04 -1.61 14.92
CA ALA A 339 6.55 -2.90 14.46
C ALA A 339 7.88 -3.20 15.16
N SER A 340 8.03 -4.43 15.65
CA SER A 340 9.25 -4.85 16.34
C SER A 340 10.48 -4.78 15.45
N GLY A 341 11.62 -4.50 16.07
CA GLY A 341 12.96 -4.64 15.53
C GLY A 341 13.68 -5.79 16.20
N ASP A 342 14.91 -6.03 15.77
CA ASP A 342 15.82 -7.02 16.31
C ASP A 342 16.74 -6.37 17.36
N SER A 343 16.70 -6.86 18.59
CA SER A 343 17.47 -6.29 19.69
C SER A 343 18.93 -6.78 19.76
N ASP A 344 19.24 -7.90 19.11
CA ASP A 344 20.61 -8.42 18.97
C ASP A 344 20.75 -9.31 17.72
N ALA A 345 21.18 -8.72 16.62
CA ALA A 345 21.41 -9.42 15.35
C ALA A 345 22.43 -10.60 15.44
N ARG A 346 22.93 -10.97 16.62
CA ARG A 346 23.95 -12.01 16.82
C ARG A 346 23.45 -13.19 17.66
N ASP A 347 22.26 -13.14 18.22
CA ASP A 347 21.74 -14.16 19.15
C ASP A 347 21.12 -15.38 18.43
N GLY A 348 20.91 -15.31 17.13
CA GLY A 348 20.31 -16.38 16.33
C GLY A 348 18.80 -16.22 16.13
N ASP A 349 18.21 -15.17 16.66
CA ASP A 349 16.82 -14.79 16.47
C ASP A 349 16.69 -13.68 15.43
N HIS A 350 15.51 -13.54 14.82
CA HIS A 350 15.12 -12.44 13.94
C HIS A 350 13.86 -11.77 14.49
N GLY A 351 14.07 -10.73 15.28
CA GLY A 351 13.00 -9.98 15.95
C GLY A 351 12.28 -8.95 15.09
N THR A 352 12.79 -8.67 13.89
CA THR A 352 12.23 -7.66 13.01
C THR A 352 10.95 -8.14 12.33
N PHE A 353 9.87 -7.37 12.46
CA PHE A 353 8.62 -7.65 11.78
C PHE A 353 8.79 -7.68 10.25
N GLU A 354 8.30 -8.71 9.60
CA GLU A 354 8.31 -8.85 8.13
C GLU A 354 7.15 -8.09 7.51
N ASN A 355 7.48 -7.08 6.73
CA ASN A 355 6.52 -6.24 6.01
C ASN A 355 6.05 -6.95 4.73
N LEU A 356 5.04 -7.81 4.82
CA LEU A 356 4.63 -8.75 3.76
C LEU A 356 4.45 -8.10 2.36
N PHE A 357 3.24 -7.64 2.04
CA PHE A 357 2.87 -7.04 0.75
C PHE A 357 2.01 -5.77 0.93
N PRO A 358 2.46 -4.78 1.71
CA PRO A 358 1.65 -3.64 2.14
C PRO A 358 1.52 -2.56 1.06
N THR A 359 0.66 -1.58 1.36
CA THR A 359 0.60 -0.27 0.71
C THR A 359 1.15 0.79 1.67
N ASN A 360 2.47 0.82 1.90
CA ASN A 360 3.12 1.63 2.94
C ASN A 360 2.90 3.14 2.77
N HIS A 361 2.96 3.65 1.54
CA HIS A 361 2.74 5.07 1.20
C HIS A 361 1.49 5.68 1.86
N LYS A 362 0.47 4.89 2.07
CA LYS A 362 -0.79 5.32 2.67
C LYS A 362 -0.69 5.63 4.17
N PHE A 363 0.38 5.18 4.86
CA PHE A 363 0.42 5.12 6.33
C PHE A 363 1.67 5.71 6.97
N TYR A 364 2.83 5.66 6.30
CA TYR A 364 4.13 5.94 6.91
C TYR A 364 4.85 7.12 6.25
N GLY A 365 4.07 8.16 5.92
CA GLY A 365 4.52 9.37 5.24
C GLY A 365 4.48 9.25 3.71
N PHE A 366 4.24 10.36 3.05
CA PHE A 366 4.15 10.43 1.58
C PHE A 366 5.52 10.42 0.90
N MET A 367 6.59 10.68 1.66
CA MET A 367 7.96 10.68 1.14
C MET A 367 8.56 9.27 1.00
N ASP A 368 7.83 8.22 1.45
CA ASP A 368 8.18 6.81 1.25
C ASP A 368 9.54 6.39 1.84
N PHE A 369 9.93 6.96 2.99
CA PHE A 369 11.17 6.59 3.67
C PHE A 369 11.02 5.33 4.54
N PHE A 370 9.83 4.98 5.01
CA PHE A 370 9.60 3.96 6.04
C PHE A 370 8.68 2.84 5.59
N SER A 371 8.87 1.68 6.20
CA SER A 371 7.95 0.55 6.16
C SER A 371 7.48 0.19 7.57
N LEU A 372 6.51 -0.71 7.70
CA LEU A 372 6.10 -1.27 8.98
C LEU A 372 7.13 -2.32 9.43
N GLN A 373 8.34 -1.88 9.75
CA GLN A 373 9.46 -2.70 10.22
C GLN A 373 10.34 -1.86 11.14
N ASN A 374 10.69 -2.38 12.31
CA ASN A 374 11.56 -1.71 13.29
C ASN A 374 11.18 -0.24 13.51
N ILE A 375 9.91 0.04 13.78
CA ILE A 375 9.39 1.41 13.78
C ILE A 375 8.40 1.68 14.91
N HIS A 376 8.48 2.88 15.49
CA HIS A 376 7.37 3.60 16.11
C HIS A 376 7.01 4.78 15.22
N ASN A 377 5.75 4.94 14.89
CA ASN A 377 5.25 6.10 14.17
C ASN A 377 4.00 6.65 14.86
N LEU A 378 4.05 7.93 15.20
CA LEU A 378 2.88 8.69 15.63
C LEU A 378 2.43 9.59 14.49
N ARG A 379 1.18 9.45 14.03
CA ARG A 379 0.60 10.17 12.92
C ARG A 379 -0.58 11.01 13.37
N LEU A 380 -0.53 12.32 13.08
CA LEU A 380 -1.66 13.24 13.19
C LEU A 380 -2.21 13.53 11.80
N GLN A 381 -3.51 13.40 11.62
CA GLN A 381 -4.20 13.66 10.37
C GLN A 381 -5.21 14.79 10.54
N SER A 382 -5.32 15.66 9.55
CA SER A 382 -6.41 16.64 9.47
C SER A 382 -6.89 16.80 8.04
N SER A 383 -8.16 17.11 7.86
CA SER A 383 -8.72 17.44 6.55
C SER A 383 -9.91 18.37 6.65
N ILE A 384 -10.13 19.13 5.59
CA ILE A 384 -11.29 20.00 5.40
C ILE A 384 -11.79 19.94 3.97
N LYS A 385 -13.06 20.26 3.76
CA LYS A 385 -13.68 20.39 2.43
C LYS A 385 -14.21 21.83 2.26
N PRO A 386 -13.34 22.77 1.86
CA PRO A 386 -13.76 24.16 1.71
C PRO A 386 -14.78 24.38 0.61
N LEU A 387 -14.79 23.52 -0.40
CA LEU A 387 -15.77 23.49 -1.49
C LEU A 387 -16.13 22.03 -1.80
N ALA A 388 -17.30 21.79 -2.41
CA ALA A 388 -17.77 20.45 -2.75
C ALA A 388 -16.80 19.64 -3.63
N ARG A 389 -15.92 20.33 -4.37
CA ARG A 389 -14.94 19.72 -5.29
C ARG A 389 -13.49 19.83 -4.81
N ILE A 390 -13.24 20.47 -3.68
CA ILE A 390 -11.90 20.66 -3.16
C ILE A 390 -11.81 20.01 -1.78
N SER A 391 -10.81 19.16 -1.60
CA SER A 391 -10.40 18.60 -0.31
C SER A 391 -8.97 19.06 -0.03
N LEU A 392 -8.72 19.50 1.19
CA LEU A 392 -7.40 19.80 1.70
C LEU A 392 -7.12 18.89 2.87
N ALA A 393 -5.93 18.29 2.90
CA ALA A 393 -5.48 17.44 3.99
C ALA A 393 -4.08 17.85 4.43
N ALA A 394 -3.78 17.65 5.71
CA ALA A 394 -2.45 17.77 6.25
C ALA A 394 -2.19 16.59 7.20
N GLU A 395 -1.00 16.02 7.10
CA GLU A 395 -0.53 14.94 7.97
C GLU A 395 0.79 15.37 8.62
N GLY A 396 1.01 14.92 9.84
CA GLY A 396 2.27 15.07 10.53
C GLY A 396 2.68 13.73 11.13
N HIS A 397 3.93 13.38 10.96
CA HIS A 397 4.49 12.13 11.44
C HIS A 397 5.69 12.36 12.34
N LEU A 398 5.82 11.53 13.38
CA LEU A 398 7.03 11.39 14.16
C LEU A 398 7.49 9.92 14.05
N PHE A 399 8.79 9.71 13.79
CA PHE A 399 9.35 8.40 13.54
C PHE A 399 10.51 8.10 14.48
N TRP A 400 10.50 6.90 15.07
CA TRP A 400 11.60 6.34 15.82
C TRP A 400 11.85 4.91 15.36
N LEU A 401 13.09 4.46 15.38
CA LEU A 401 13.37 3.03 15.32
C LEU A 401 12.88 2.38 16.61
N ALA A 402 12.30 1.20 16.52
CA ALA A 402 11.92 0.40 17.68
C ALA A 402 13.18 -0.12 18.42
N ASP A 403 14.20 -0.49 17.64
CA ASP A 403 15.51 -0.86 18.16
C ASP A 403 16.65 -0.34 17.27
N THR A 404 17.68 0.26 17.86
CA THR A 404 18.87 0.75 17.15
C THR A 404 19.94 -0.33 16.94
N ALA A 405 19.76 -1.51 17.55
CA ALA A 405 20.52 -2.72 17.26
C ALA A 405 20.08 -3.41 15.96
N ASP A 406 19.04 -2.92 15.32
CA ASP A 406 18.53 -3.37 14.02
C ASP A 406 18.80 -2.36 12.91
N ASN A 407 18.50 -2.76 11.68
CA ASN A 407 18.61 -1.90 10.50
C ASN A 407 17.52 -0.83 10.44
N PHE A 408 17.80 0.23 9.70
CA PHE A 408 16.79 1.09 9.11
C PHE A 408 16.19 0.38 7.88
N TYR A 409 14.86 0.38 7.74
CA TYR A 409 14.16 -0.28 6.62
C TYR A 409 13.47 0.76 5.75
N ASN A 410 13.71 0.69 4.42
CA ASN A 410 13.06 1.57 3.46
C ASN A 410 11.59 1.18 3.23
N VAL A 411 10.86 1.96 2.44
CA VAL A 411 9.44 1.74 2.12
C VAL A 411 9.14 0.35 1.53
N GLY A 412 10.09 -0.24 0.81
CA GLY A 412 9.98 -1.59 0.26
C GLY A 412 10.27 -2.71 1.27
N GLY A 413 10.65 -2.37 2.50
CA GLY A 413 11.04 -3.34 3.52
C GLY A 413 12.49 -3.84 3.38
N ALA A 414 13.31 -3.16 2.56
CA ALA A 414 14.71 -3.52 2.42
C ALA A 414 15.55 -2.87 3.53
N PRO A 415 16.42 -3.65 4.19
CA PRO A 415 17.33 -3.11 5.19
C PRO A 415 18.39 -2.22 4.54
N ARG A 416 18.68 -1.11 5.17
CA ARG A 416 19.73 -0.17 4.78
C ARG A 416 20.91 -0.23 5.74
N GLY A 417 22.09 -0.31 5.20
CA GLY A 417 23.30 -0.48 5.99
C GLY A 417 23.60 -1.93 6.29
N GLY A 418 23.88 -2.27 7.53
CA GLY A 418 24.24 -3.60 8.00
C GLY A 418 25.30 -3.54 9.10
N ILE A 419 25.78 -4.72 9.54
CA ILE A 419 26.74 -4.84 10.64
C ILE A 419 28.13 -4.26 10.30
N ALA A 420 28.48 -4.18 9.03
CA ALA A 420 29.85 -3.85 8.56
C ALA A 420 30.01 -2.41 8.06
N THR A 421 29.07 -1.50 8.27
CA THR A 421 29.18 -0.10 7.83
C THR A 421 30.18 0.68 8.67
N THR A 422 30.97 1.52 7.99
CA THR A 422 31.87 2.47 8.69
C THR A 422 30.98 3.49 9.43
N PRO A 423 31.10 3.62 10.75
CA PRO A 423 30.28 4.54 11.51
C PRO A 423 30.36 5.98 10.99
N GLY A 424 29.20 6.64 10.86
CA GLY A 424 29.11 8.04 10.46
C GLY A 424 29.05 8.30 8.94
N ASN A 425 29.18 7.27 8.08
CA ASN A 425 29.16 7.42 6.62
C ASN A 425 27.85 6.95 5.97
N GLY A 426 26.83 6.66 6.75
CA GLY A 426 25.54 6.14 6.30
C GLY A 426 24.87 5.24 7.33
N TYR A 427 23.73 4.68 6.95
CA TYR A 427 23.00 3.77 7.81
C TYR A 427 23.82 2.54 8.20
N GLY A 428 23.64 2.09 9.43
CA GLY A 428 24.24 0.88 9.95
C GLY A 428 23.67 0.52 11.31
N ILE A 429 23.84 -0.74 11.70
CA ILE A 429 23.45 -1.21 13.03
C ILE A 429 24.40 -0.57 14.05
N ASN A 430 23.88 0.30 14.89
CA ASN A 430 24.62 0.95 15.96
C ASN A 430 23.73 1.24 17.17
N PRO A 431 23.77 0.38 18.20
CA PRO A 431 22.97 0.57 19.41
C PRO A 431 23.26 1.88 20.17
N GLY A 432 24.36 2.56 19.85
CA GLY A 432 24.73 3.86 20.43
C GLY A 432 24.05 5.06 19.79
N HIS A 433 23.38 4.90 18.66
CA HIS A 433 22.65 5.97 17.99
C HIS A 433 21.34 6.29 18.72
N SER A 434 20.87 7.53 18.56
CA SER A 434 19.51 7.89 18.95
C SER A 434 18.49 7.11 18.12
N SER A 435 17.34 6.74 18.71
CA SER A 435 16.26 6.09 17.96
C SER A 435 15.41 7.07 17.15
N PHE A 436 15.42 8.39 17.43
CA PHE A 436 14.59 9.38 16.75
C PHE A 436 15.04 9.58 15.31
N ALA A 437 14.32 9.00 14.35
CA ALA A 437 14.65 9.08 12.93
C ALA A 437 14.29 10.44 12.32
N GLY A 438 13.16 11.05 12.74
CA GLY A 438 12.77 12.37 12.27
C GLY A 438 11.26 12.60 12.32
N SER A 439 10.84 13.66 11.62
CA SER A 439 9.42 14.02 11.48
C SER A 439 9.11 14.44 10.05
N GLU A 440 7.89 14.19 9.61
CA GLU A 440 7.41 14.55 8.26
C GLU A 440 6.13 15.35 8.37
N ILE A 441 5.97 16.34 7.48
CA ILE A 441 4.72 17.07 7.30
C ILE A 441 4.34 16.99 5.84
N ASP A 442 3.09 16.56 5.59
CA ASP A 442 2.51 16.41 4.26
C ASP A 442 1.29 17.29 4.09
N LEU A 443 1.22 18.02 2.98
CA LEU A 443 0.10 18.85 2.60
C LEU A 443 -0.46 18.37 1.25
N VAL A 444 -1.73 18.02 1.22
CA VAL A 444 -2.39 17.48 0.03
C VAL A 444 -3.60 18.34 -0.34
N ALA A 445 -3.69 18.70 -1.61
CA ALA A 445 -4.83 19.39 -2.20
C ALA A 445 -5.40 18.57 -3.35
N THR A 446 -6.67 18.17 -3.25
CA THR A 446 -7.36 17.38 -4.26
C THR A 446 -8.50 18.19 -4.88
N TYR A 447 -8.55 18.26 -6.21
CA TYR A 447 -9.62 18.89 -6.97
C TYR A 447 -10.36 17.87 -7.84
N THR A 448 -11.63 17.62 -7.53
CA THR A 448 -12.51 16.76 -8.32
C THR A 448 -13.15 17.59 -9.43
N VAL A 449 -12.61 17.52 -10.64
CA VAL A 449 -13.13 18.25 -11.81
C VAL A 449 -14.54 17.77 -12.16
N ASN A 450 -14.72 16.46 -12.24
CA ASN A 450 -16.00 15.76 -12.41
C ASN A 450 -15.86 14.29 -11.95
N SER A 451 -16.86 13.45 -12.21
CA SER A 451 -16.83 12.02 -11.84
C SER A 451 -15.73 11.19 -12.53
N TYR A 452 -15.09 11.73 -13.55
CA TYR A 452 -14.09 11.02 -14.37
C TYR A 452 -12.68 11.60 -14.26
N VAL A 453 -12.53 12.84 -13.74
CA VAL A 453 -11.25 13.54 -13.73
C VAL A 453 -10.98 14.12 -12.35
N GLN A 454 -9.81 13.81 -11.83
CA GLN A 454 -9.30 14.35 -10.58
C GLN A 454 -7.87 14.86 -10.75
N ILE A 455 -7.55 15.95 -10.07
CA ILE A 455 -6.21 16.54 -9.97
C ILE A 455 -5.81 16.56 -8.50
N GLU A 456 -4.57 16.25 -8.22
CA GLU A 456 -4.02 16.25 -6.87
C GLU A 456 -2.61 16.86 -6.88
N ALA A 457 -2.35 17.72 -5.91
CA ALA A 457 -1.03 18.28 -5.65
C ALA A 457 -0.65 18.01 -4.20
N MET A 458 0.62 17.71 -3.98
CA MET A 458 1.15 17.41 -2.65
C MET A 458 2.52 18.07 -2.47
N TYR A 459 2.79 18.50 -1.23
CA TYR A 459 4.10 18.88 -0.74
C TYR A 459 4.38 18.16 0.56
N GLY A 460 5.54 17.52 0.66
CA GLY A 460 6.07 16.88 1.85
C GLY A 460 7.42 17.44 2.24
N HIS A 461 7.68 17.57 3.55
CA HIS A 461 8.98 17.95 4.10
C HIS A 461 9.35 17.02 5.24
N TYR A 462 10.56 16.46 5.17
CA TYR A 462 11.11 15.60 6.20
C TYR A 462 12.22 16.29 6.97
N PHE A 463 12.02 16.49 8.26
CA PHE A 463 13.02 16.98 9.21
C PHE A 463 13.81 15.80 9.76
N ARG A 464 15.06 15.68 9.40
CA ARG A 464 15.95 14.62 9.89
C ARG A 464 16.11 14.63 11.42
N GLY A 465 15.92 13.48 12.03
CA GLY A 465 16.13 13.26 13.44
C GLY A 465 17.59 13.04 13.82
N SER A 466 17.80 12.79 15.11
CA SER A 466 19.14 12.49 15.62
C SER A 466 19.69 11.17 15.09
N TYR A 467 18.86 10.14 14.86
CA TYR A 467 19.33 8.89 14.22
C TYR A 467 19.99 9.14 12.85
N ILE A 468 19.34 9.95 11.99
CA ILE A 468 19.90 10.30 10.67
C ILE A 468 21.21 11.09 10.82
N LYS A 469 21.23 12.07 11.74
CA LYS A 469 22.44 12.88 11.99
C LYS A 469 23.61 12.04 12.50
N ASP A 470 23.33 11.09 13.41
CA ASP A 470 24.34 10.17 13.95
C ASP A 470 24.87 9.24 12.85
N SER A 471 23.95 8.72 11.99
CA SER A 471 24.29 7.82 10.88
C SER A 471 25.21 8.47 9.83
N PHE A 472 25.05 9.77 9.59
CA PHE A 472 25.83 10.53 8.59
C PHE A 472 26.80 11.54 9.22
N GLN A 473 27.20 11.35 10.48
CA GLN A 473 28.03 12.30 11.23
C GLN A 473 29.33 12.69 10.52
N ALA A 474 29.97 11.77 9.79
CA ALA A 474 31.25 12.00 9.14
C ALA A 474 31.13 12.75 7.79
N VAL A 475 30.00 12.69 7.12
CA VAL A 475 29.79 13.25 5.77
C VAL A 475 28.73 14.35 5.73
N GLY A 476 27.96 14.52 6.79
CA GLY A 476 26.85 15.46 6.86
C GLY A 476 25.54 14.86 6.33
N SER A 477 24.44 15.54 6.65
CA SER A 477 23.10 15.19 6.17
C SER A 477 22.23 16.42 6.02
N GLN A 478 21.20 16.36 5.16
CA GLN A 478 20.23 17.42 4.91
C GLN A 478 18.81 16.93 5.13
N ASP A 479 17.85 17.84 5.34
CA ASP A 479 16.42 17.56 5.34
C ASP A 479 15.99 17.28 3.88
N ALA A 480 14.84 16.65 3.68
CA ALA A 480 14.38 16.27 2.36
C ALA A 480 13.01 16.90 2.03
N ASP A 481 12.81 17.18 0.76
CA ASP A 481 11.57 17.74 0.22
C ASP A 481 11.00 16.85 -0.88
N PHE A 482 9.67 16.79 -0.96
CA PHE A 482 8.94 16.08 -1.99
C PHE A 482 7.75 16.88 -2.48
N VAL A 483 7.61 16.97 -3.80
CA VAL A 483 6.46 17.59 -4.46
C VAL A 483 5.93 16.69 -5.55
N TYR A 484 4.63 16.56 -5.66
CA TYR A 484 4.05 16.02 -6.89
C TYR A 484 2.80 16.77 -7.35
N LEU A 485 2.56 16.65 -8.67
CA LEU A 485 1.30 17.02 -9.30
C LEU A 485 0.80 15.82 -10.12
N GLN A 486 -0.43 15.40 -9.84
CA GLN A 486 -1.05 14.24 -10.46
C GLN A 486 -2.38 14.59 -11.12
N ALA A 487 -2.67 13.99 -12.26
CA ALA A 487 -4.01 13.95 -12.85
C ALA A 487 -4.41 12.51 -13.16
N VAL A 488 -5.65 12.16 -12.84
CA VAL A 488 -6.26 10.84 -13.08
C VAL A 488 -7.51 11.01 -13.94
N PHE A 489 -7.58 10.22 -15.00
CA PHE A 489 -8.70 10.19 -15.94
C PHE A 489 -9.30 8.79 -16.01
N ASN A 490 -10.62 8.69 -15.93
CA ASN A 490 -11.37 7.44 -16.01
C ASN A 490 -12.30 7.50 -17.24
N PHE A 491 -11.91 6.82 -18.30
CA PHE A 491 -12.67 6.73 -19.54
C PHE A 491 -13.56 5.49 -19.62
#